data_6cfc5a7fba0585c250239b5a2cf46499
#
_entry.id   6cfc5a7fba0585c250239b5a2cf46499
#
_cell.length_a   1.000
_cell.length_b   1.000
_cell.length_c   1.000
_cell.angle_alpha   90.00
_cell.angle_beta   90.00
_cell.angle_gamma   90.00
#
_symmetry.space_group_name_H-M   'P 1'
#
loop_
_entity.id
_entity.type
_entity.pdbx_description
1 polymer ?
#
loop_
_entity_poly.entity_id
_entity_poly.type
_entity_poly.pdbx_seq_one_letter_code
_entity_poly.pdbx_strand_id
1 'polypeptide(L)'
;FSAVNANSIADASGNKTMDIWLAALDSAGNWSPAELLPAPINTATNDKSPFLHPDGRTLYFASDRTPGGGGYDLWMCQRDSTGAWGDAKNLGAPVNTQGDEHGLVVSADGTEALFASRRIGTKGLDIMRFPVPQEFKPDPVFIVKGSVKDEAGSIPDGAKLYLQYAQSRKVEEVDINGGDGRFAAVVQLGLEEDVLLIAEADGIAFEAQVLFDHESAMAPVNSQYASIELEPAKNGEAFEIGDIQFQTNSSKINRTSLLMLEQFSA
;
A
#
# COMPACT_ATOMS: atom_id res chain seq x y z
N PHE A 1 13.79 -3.57 6.41
CA PHE A 1 14.70 -4.72 6.53
C PHE A 1 15.13 -4.94 7.97
N SER A 2 15.74 -6.09 8.28
CA SER A 2 16.33 -6.36 9.60
C SER A 2 17.84 -6.63 9.48
N ALA A 3 18.63 -6.12 10.43
CA ALA A 3 20.08 -6.26 10.46
C ALA A 3 20.65 -6.13 11.88
N VAL A 4 21.83 -6.65 12.08
CA VAL A 4 22.68 -6.40 13.25
C VAL A 4 23.84 -5.51 12.83
N ASN A 5 24.02 -4.37 13.48
CA ASN A 5 25.15 -3.48 13.23
C ASN A 5 25.58 -2.72 14.50
N ALA A 6 26.56 -1.82 14.38
CA ALA A 6 27.10 -1.09 15.53
C ALA A 6 26.05 -0.24 16.28
N ASN A 7 24.99 0.20 15.58
CA ASN A 7 23.92 1.04 16.12
C ASN A 7 22.68 0.22 16.55
N SER A 8 22.71 -1.11 16.40
CA SER A 8 21.67 -2.00 16.92
C SER A 8 21.54 -1.89 18.44
N ILE A 9 20.36 -2.19 18.95
CA ILE A 9 20.10 -2.26 20.38
C ILE A 9 20.96 -3.38 21.00
N ALA A 10 21.30 -3.28 22.24
CA ALA A 10 22.05 -4.31 22.96
C ALA A 10 21.12 -5.03 23.95
N ASP A 11 21.32 -6.34 24.07
CA ASP A 11 20.71 -7.16 25.11
C ASP A 11 21.30 -6.85 26.51
N ALA A 12 20.78 -7.49 27.53
CA ALA A 12 21.27 -7.33 28.92
C ALA A 12 22.72 -7.75 29.12
N SER A 13 23.29 -8.52 28.20
CA SER A 13 24.69 -8.96 28.20
C SER A 13 25.60 -8.06 27.36
N GLY A 14 25.04 -7.04 26.71
CA GLY A 14 25.78 -6.11 25.85
C GLY A 14 25.97 -6.59 24.40
N ASN A 15 25.38 -7.74 24.02
CA ASN A 15 25.43 -8.22 22.65
C ASN A 15 24.42 -7.45 21.78
N LYS A 16 24.80 -7.13 20.53
CA LYS A 16 23.90 -6.48 19.59
C LYS A 16 22.80 -7.44 19.14
N THR A 17 21.56 -6.98 19.20
CA THR A 17 20.37 -7.70 18.73
C THR A 17 20.13 -7.45 17.25
N MET A 18 19.29 -8.30 16.64
CA MET A 18 18.78 -8.06 15.32
C MET A 18 17.62 -7.06 15.42
N ASP A 19 17.70 -5.97 14.68
CA ASP A 19 16.74 -4.89 14.72
C ASP A 19 16.18 -4.58 13.33
N ILE A 20 14.99 -3.95 13.32
CA ILE A 20 14.30 -3.50 12.12
C ILE A 20 14.70 -2.06 11.80
N TRP A 21 15.08 -1.85 10.55
CA TRP A 21 15.56 -0.58 10.00
C TRP A 21 14.67 -0.13 8.85
N LEU A 22 14.51 1.16 8.70
CA LEU A 22 13.81 1.82 7.61
C LEU A 22 14.80 2.59 6.73
N ALA A 23 14.66 2.46 5.42
CA ALA A 23 15.25 3.35 4.43
C ALA A 23 14.18 3.71 3.41
N ALA A 24 14.11 4.96 3.00
CA ALA A 24 13.18 5.45 1.99
C ALA A 24 13.90 5.62 0.65
N LEU A 25 13.22 5.34 -0.44
CA LEU A 25 13.67 5.62 -1.79
C LEU A 25 13.13 7.00 -2.21
N ASP A 26 14.00 7.89 -2.67
CA ASP A 26 13.55 9.18 -3.23
C ASP A 26 13.11 9.03 -4.70
N SER A 27 12.50 10.08 -5.26
CA SER A 27 12.04 10.12 -6.66
C SER A 27 13.17 9.98 -7.69
N ALA A 28 14.42 10.23 -7.30
CA ALA A 28 15.61 10.04 -8.13
C ALA A 28 16.18 8.61 -8.05
N GLY A 29 15.57 7.74 -7.24
CA GLY A 29 16.00 6.34 -7.06
C GLY A 29 17.14 6.15 -6.05
N ASN A 30 17.42 7.14 -5.20
CA ASN A 30 18.45 7.03 -4.17
C ASN A 30 17.82 6.60 -2.83
N TRP A 31 18.52 5.71 -2.10
CA TRP A 31 18.11 5.31 -0.77
C TRP A 31 18.57 6.31 0.29
N SER A 32 17.66 6.67 1.21
CA SER A 32 18.06 7.41 2.41
C SER A 32 18.99 6.58 3.29
N PRO A 33 19.78 7.21 4.17
CA PRO A 33 20.42 6.48 5.26
C PRO A 33 19.40 5.65 6.04
N ALA A 34 19.79 4.43 6.42
CA ALA A 34 18.92 3.55 7.19
C ALA A 34 18.77 4.07 8.63
N GLU A 35 17.54 4.16 9.10
CA GLU A 35 17.17 4.59 10.44
C GLU A 35 16.66 3.41 11.25
N LEU A 36 17.12 3.31 12.50
CA LEU A 36 16.62 2.31 13.45
C LEU A 36 15.21 2.66 13.85
N LEU A 37 14.24 1.74 13.64
CA LEU A 37 12.89 1.98 14.12
C LEU A 37 12.88 2.00 15.67
N PRO A 38 12.08 2.91 16.28
CA PRO A 38 12.04 3.05 17.72
C PRO A 38 11.27 1.90 18.41
N ALA A 39 11.32 1.86 19.73
CA ALA A 39 10.31 1.14 20.50
C ALA A 39 8.90 1.65 20.16
N PRO A 40 7.87 0.76 20.17
CA PRO A 40 7.90 -0.62 20.63
C PRO A 40 8.27 -1.66 19.55
N ILE A 41 8.71 -1.22 18.36
CA ILE A 41 9.09 -2.15 17.28
C ILE A 41 10.37 -2.89 17.65
N ASN A 42 11.45 -2.16 17.86
CA ASN A 42 12.69 -2.74 18.32
C ASN A 42 12.81 -2.74 19.84
N THR A 43 13.39 -3.79 20.38
CA THR A 43 13.58 -4.02 21.82
C THR A 43 15.01 -4.51 22.12
N ALA A 44 15.29 -4.89 23.35
CA ALA A 44 16.54 -5.54 23.72
C ALA A 44 16.57 -7.05 23.38
N THR A 45 15.69 -7.49 22.49
CA THR A 45 15.63 -8.86 21.95
C THR A 45 15.77 -8.81 20.42
N ASN A 46 15.67 -9.95 19.73
CA ASN A 46 15.80 -9.95 18.29
C ASN A 46 14.43 -9.64 17.64
N ASP A 47 14.40 -8.60 16.81
CA ASP A 47 13.25 -8.16 16.05
C ASP A 47 13.59 -8.26 14.56
N LYS A 48 12.83 -9.07 13.79
CA LYS A 48 13.21 -9.42 12.41
C LYS A 48 12.01 -9.63 11.47
N SER A 49 12.32 -9.89 10.20
CA SER A 49 11.33 -10.22 9.16
C SER A 49 10.18 -9.25 9.08
N PRO A 50 10.45 -7.92 8.96
CA PRO A 50 9.38 -6.94 8.87
C PRO A 50 8.62 -7.06 7.56
N PHE A 51 7.31 -6.86 7.64
CA PHE A 51 6.42 -6.65 6.51
C PHE A 51 5.57 -5.40 6.77
N LEU A 52 5.88 -4.32 6.05
CA LEU A 52 5.04 -3.12 6.05
C LEU A 52 3.92 -3.35 5.02
N HIS A 53 2.68 -3.35 5.50
CA HIS A 53 1.53 -3.47 4.62
C HIS A 53 1.43 -2.25 3.69
N PRO A 54 0.90 -2.39 2.46
CA PRO A 54 0.76 -1.28 1.52
C PRO A 54 -0.12 -0.11 2.01
N ASP A 55 -0.90 -0.27 3.10
CA ASP A 55 -1.59 0.85 3.76
C ASP A 55 -0.62 1.90 4.33
N GLY A 56 0.69 1.59 4.34
CA GLY A 56 1.74 2.46 4.86
C GLY A 56 1.73 2.64 6.38
N ARG A 57 0.82 1.98 7.10
CA ARG A 57 0.57 2.17 8.54
C ARG A 57 0.80 0.93 9.38
N THR A 58 0.54 -0.25 8.84
CA THR A 58 0.56 -1.51 9.58
C THR A 58 1.85 -2.28 9.31
N LEU A 59 2.63 -2.48 10.36
CA LEU A 59 3.89 -3.25 10.34
C LEU A 59 3.71 -4.55 11.09
N TYR A 60 3.98 -5.67 10.42
CA TYR A 60 4.08 -7.00 11.04
C TYR A 60 5.55 -7.40 11.10
N PHE A 61 5.93 -8.11 12.13
CA PHE A 61 7.32 -8.54 12.33
C PHE A 61 7.38 -9.75 13.26
N ALA A 62 8.53 -10.42 13.30
CA ALA A 62 8.80 -11.50 14.23
C ALA A 62 9.74 -11.03 15.34
N SER A 63 9.47 -11.46 16.57
CA SER A 63 10.28 -11.12 17.74
C SER A 63 10.32 -12.26 18.75
N ASP A 64 11.46 -12.45 19.40
CA ASP A 64 11.67 -13.38 20.52
C ASP A 64 11.45 -12.71 21.90
N ARG A 65 10.76 -11.56 21.92
CA ARG A 65 10.40 -10.83 23.14
C ARG A 65 9.40 -11.58 24.01
N THR A 66 9.40 -11.27 25.31
CA THR A 66 8.39 -11.77 26.24
C THR A 66 7.36 -10.67 26.59
N PRO A 67 6.06 -11.04 26.85
CA PRO A 67 5.53 -12.40 26.81
C PRO A 67 5.29 -12.89 25.38
N GLY A 68 5.70 -14.15 25.08
CA GLY A 68 5.50 -14.80 23.80
C GLY A 68 5.03 -16.25 23.98
N GLY A 69 4.71 -16.93 22.88
CA GLY A 69 4.25 -18.34 22.86
C GLY A 69 5.41 -19.34 22.85
N GLY A 70 6.59 -18.93 22.33
CA GLY A 70 7.69 -19.87 22.13
C GLY A 70 8.99 -19.19 21.74
N GLY A 71 9.50 -19.52 20.55
CA GLY A 71 10.69 -18.91 19.99
C GLY A 71 10.41 -17.51 19.41
N TYR A 72 10.40 -17.38 18.08
CA TYR A 72 9.95 -16.16 17.45
C TYR A 72 8.43 -16.18 17.28
N ASP A 73 7.79 -15.16 17.79
CA ASP A 73 6.36 -14.91 17.60
C ASP A 73 6.12 -13.78 16.60
N LEU A 74 4.94 -13.77 15.96
CA LEU A 74 4.47 -12.70 15.09
C LEU A 74 3.80 -11.61 15.91
N TRP A 75 4.18 -10.38 15.59
CA TRP A 75 3.71 -9.15 16.25
C TRP A 75 3.24 -8.15 15.21
N MET A 76 2.42 -7.20 15.62
CA MET A 76 1.92 -6.10 14.81
C MET A 76 2.02 -4.78 15.57
N CYS A 77 2.42 -3.72 14.85
CA CYS A 77 2.27 -2.32 15.28
C CYS A 77 1.53 -1.55 14.18
N GLN A 78 0.78 -0.52 14.57
CA GLN A 78 0.18 0.43 13.62
C GLN A 78 0.65 1.85 13.94
N ARG A 79 0.91 2.64 12.89
CA ARG A 79 1.15 4.07 13.01
C ARG A 79 -0.17 4.83 13.09
N ASP A 80 -0.23 5.85 13.92
CA ASP A 80 -1.33 6.81 13.91
C ASP A 80 -1.19 7.84 12.78
N SER A 81 -2.12 8.80 12.70
CA SER A 81 -2.11 9.87 11.70
C SER A 81 -0.93 10.84 11.84
N THR A 82 -0.22 10.86 12.97
CA THR A 82 1.00 11.66 13.19
C THR A 82 2.26 10.91 12.77
N GLY A 83 2.14 9.62 12.42
CA GLY A 83 3.24 8.73 12.09
C GLY A 83 3.88 8.03 13.30
N ALA A 84 3.37 8.25 14.51
CA ALA A 84 3.86 7.60 15.70
C ALA A 84 3.40 6.13 15.79
N TRP A 85 4.31 5.22 16.13
CA TRP A 85 3.99 3.82 16.31
C TRP A 85 3.27 3.57 17.62
N GLY A 86 2.12 2.90 17.55
CA GLY A 86 1.37 2.41 18.70
C GLY A 86 1.99 1.14 19.29
N ASP A 87 1.35 0.59 20.33
CA ASP A 87 1.84 -0.60 21.03
C ASP A 87 1.99 -1.82 20.14
N ALA A 88 3.02 -2.63 20.40
CA ALA A 88 3.21 -3.91 19.75
C ALA A 88 2.23 -4.95 20.31
N LYS A 89 1.42 -5.55 19.44
CA LYS A 89 0.44 -6.58 19.76
C LYS A 89 0.93 -7.94 19.29
N ASN A 90 0.98 -8.93 20.18
CA ASN A 90 1.24 -10.32 19.84
C ASN A 90 0.01 -10.91 19.11
N LEU A 91 0.20 -11.59 17.98
CA LEU A 91 -0.92 -12.21 17.23
C LEU A 91 -1.55 -13.40 17.97
N GLY A 92 -0.90 -13.93 18.98
CA GLY A 92 -1.43 -14.96 19.85
C GLY A 92 -1.73 -16.30 19.17
N ALA A 93 -2.26 -17.21 19.95
CA ALA A 93 -2.71 -18.51 19.42
C ALA A 93 -4.01 -18.36 18.60
N PRO A 94 -4.20 -19.14 17.53
CA PRO A 94 -3.36 -20.25 17.07
C PRO A 94 -2.25 -19.85 16.08
N VAL A 95 -2.06 -18.57 15.81
CA VAL A 95 -1.04 -18.07 14.87
C VAL A 95 0.32 -18.34 15.46
N ASN A 96 0.60 -17.80 16.63
CA ASN A 96 1.81 -18.04 17.39
C ASN A 96 1.71 -19.34 18.20
N THR A 97 2.80 -20.12 18.25
CA THR A 97 2.88 -21.42 18.90
C THR A 97 4.12 -21.49 19.80
N GLN A 98 4.48 -22.70 20.26
CA GLN A 98 5.75 -22.93 20.96
C GLN A 98 6.98 -22.98 20.01
N GLY A 99 6.75 -22.98 18.70
CA GLY A 99 7.79 -22.98 17.68
C GLY A 99 8.26 -21.57 17.31
N ASP A 100 8.86 -21.48 16.14
CA ASP A 100 9.24 -20.21 15.52
C ASP A 100 8.23 -19.84 14.44
N GLU A 101 7.69 -18.65 14.49
CA GLU A 101 6.86 -18.04 13.47
C GLU A 101 7.54 -16.77 12.94
N HIS A 102 7.66 -16.63 11.61
CA HIS A 102 8.24 -15.45 11.00
C HIS A 102 7.90 -15.32 9.51
N GLY A 103 8.31 -14.19 8.89
CA GLY A 103 8.12 -13.95 7.45
C GLY A 103 6.65 -13.80 7.04
N LEU A 104 5.84 -13.17 7.91
CA LEU A 104 4.43 -12.93 7.61
C LEU A 104 4.28 -11.91 6.48
N VAL A 105 3.36 -12.20 5.56
CA VAL A 105 2.86 -11.28 4.54
C VAL A 105 1.34 -11.31 4.56
N VAL A 106 0.71 -10.14 4.39
CA VAL A 106 -0.74 -9.98 4.40
C VAL A 106 -1.21 -9.49 3.04
N SER A 107 -2.36 -9.99 2.57
CA SER A 107 -2.99 -9.52 1.32
C SER A 107 -3.36 -8.04 1.39
N ALA A 108 -3.39 -7.37 0.25
CA ALA A 108 -3.69 -5.93 0.18
C ALA A 108 -5.06 -5.57 0.80
N ASP A 109 -6.05 -6.45 0.68
CA ASP A 109 -7.37 -6.30 1.31
C ASP A 109 -7.39 -6.64 2.81
N GLY A 110 -6.26 -7.07 3.37
CA GLY A 110 -6.14 -7.42 4.78
C GLY A 110 -6.89 -8.68 5.21
N THR A 111 -7.36 -9.51 4.28
CA THR A 111 -8.21 -10.66 4.63
C THR A 111 -7.44 -11.92 4.95
N GLU A 112 -6.29 -12.12 4.31
CA GLU A 112 -5.49 -13.35 4.41
C GLU A 112 -4.01 -13.05 4.66
N ALA A 113 -3.36 -13.97 5.37
CA ALA A 113 -1.92 -13.91 5.59
C ALA A 113 -1.26 -15.26 5.36
N LEU A 114 0.02 -15.20 4.93
CA LEU A 114 0.94 -16.31 4.82
C LEU A 114 2.14 -16.06 5.73
N PHE A 115 2.65 -17.09 6.38
CA PHE A 115 3.82 -17.03 7.23
C PHE A 115 4.54 -18.36 7.31
N ALA A 116 5.80 -18.38 7.72
CA ALA A 116 6.55 -19.59 7.99
C ALA A 116 6.45 -19.97 9.47
N SER A 117 6.20 -21.26 9.75
CA SER A 117 6.08 -21.75 11.12
C SER A 117 6.77 -23.09 11.30
N ARG A 118 7.40 -23.26 12.46
CA ARG A 118 8.00 -24.54 12.95
C ARG A 118 7.15 -25.13 14.08
N ARG A 119 5.88 -25.32 13.83
CA ARG A 119 4.96 -25.90 14.83
C ARG A 119 4.99 -27.43 14.86
N ILE A 120 4.39 -28.03 15.89
CA ILE A 120 4.27 -29.47 16.00
C ILE A 120 3.56 -30.02 14.75
N GLY A 121 4.15 -31.04 14.13
CA GLY A 121 3.62 -31.68 12.91
C GLY A 121 4.26 -31.20 11.61
N THR A 122 5.07 -30.14 11.63
CA THR A 122 5.87 -29.70 10.48
C THR A 122 7.21 -30.43 10.41
N LYS A 123 7.82 -30.51 9.21
CA LYS A 123 9.16 -31.08 9.00
C LYS A 123 10.27 -30.00 8.95
N GLY A 124 10.03 -28.85 9.52
CA GLY A 124 10.88 -27.69 9.50
C GLY A 124 10.03 -26.43 9.51
N LEU A 125 10.41 -25.43 8.74
CA LEU A 125 9.58 -24.26 8.49
C LEU A 125 8.68 -24.55 7.32
N ASP A 126 7.39 -24.69 7.58
CA ASP A 126 6.36 -24.84 6.56
C ASP A 126 5.56 -23.55 6.42
N ILE A 127 5.04 -23.28 5.21
CA ILE A 127 4.20 -22.09 4.95
C ILE A 127 2.80 -22.39 5.42
N MET A 128 2.28 -21.52 6.27
CA MET A 128 0.93 -21.53 6.79
C MET A 128 0.11 -20.38 6.22
N ARG A 129 -1.20 -20.60 6.07
CA ARG A 129 -2.19 -19.60 5.66
C ARG A 129 -3.25 -19.47 6.72
N PHE A 130 -3.68 -18.25 7.02
CA PHE A 130 -4.79 -18.02 7.94
C PHE A 130 -5.59 -16.76 7.54
N PRO A 131 -6.89 -16.71 7.84
CA PRO A 131 -7.66 -15.48 7.74
C PRO A 131 -7.22 -14.52 8.86
N VAL A 132 -6.93 -13.29 8.51
CA VAL A 132 -6.47 -12.29 9.49
C VAL A 132 -7.62 -11.92 10.42
N PRO A 133 -7.49 -12.11 11.77
CA PRO A 133 -8.51 -11.69 12.72
C PRO A 133 -8.73 -10.17 12.67
N GLN A 134 -9.96 -9.72 12.93
CA GLN A 134 -10.35 -8.30 12.77
C GLN A 134 -9.44 -7.33 13.52
N GLU A 135 -8.98 -7.70 14.72
CA GLU A 135 -8.10 -6.89 15.58
C GLU A 135 -6.67 -6.70 15.05
N PHE A 136 -6.27 -7.53 14.08
CA PHE A 136 -4.96 -7.52 13.44
C PHE A 136 -5.01 -7.14 11.96
N LYS A 137 -6.19 -6.75 11.45
CA LYS A 137 -6.31 -6.33 10.06
C LYS A 137 -5.66 -4.97 9.83
N PRO A 138 -4.93 -4.82 8.70
CA PRO A 138 -4.52 -3.52 8.22
C PRO A 138 -5.72 -2.77 7.63
N ASP A 139 -5.53 -1.50 7.30
CA ASP A 139 -6.50 -0.78 6.47
C ASP A 139 -6.51 -1.41 5.06
N PRO A 140 -7.69 -1.79 4.53
CA PRO A 140 -7.74 -2.43 3.23
C PRO A 140 -7.34 -1.46 2.12
N VAL A 141 -6.53 -1.95 1.19
CA VAL A 141 -6.12 -1.19 0.01
C VAL A 141 -6.24 -2.06 -1.23
N PHE A 142 -6.30 -1.44 -2.40
CA PHE A 142 -6.00 -2.14 -3.63
C PHE A 142 -4.87 -1.47 -4.39
N ILE A 143 -4.18 -2.23 -5.25
CA ILE A 143 -3.02 -1.75 -5.98
C ILE A 143 -3.40 -1.59 -7.43
N VAL A 144 -3.27 -0.36 -7.94
CA VAL A 144 -3.40 -0.06 -9.37
C VAL A 144 -2.01 -0.07 -9.98
N LYS A 145 -1.86 -0.79 -11.10
CA LYS A 145 -0.64 -0.83 -11.89
C LYS A 145 -0.97 -0.48 -13.31
N GLY A 146 -0.06 0.21 -13.99
CA GLY A 146 -0.32 0.56 -15.37
C GLY A 146 0.86 1.22 -16.06
N SER A 147 0.55 1.87 -17.18
CA SER A 147 1.50 2.70 -17.90
C SER A 147 0.80 3.89 -18.53
N VAL A 148 1.51 5.01 -18.60
CA VAL A 148 1.10 6.24 -19.29
C VAL A 148 1.91 6.34 -20.56
N LYS A 149 1.24 6.39 -21.74
CA LYS A 149 1.85 6.47 -23.05
C LYS A 149 1.01 7.31 -23.99
N ASP A 150 1.65 7.82 -25.04
CA ASP A 150 0.96 8.39 -26.19
C ASP A 150 0.67 7.32 -27.28
N GLU A 151 0.00 7.70 -28.36
CA GLU A 151 -0.29 6.82 -29.52
C GLU A 151 0.98 6.19 -30.15
N ALA A 152 2.14 6.86 -29.99
CA ALA A 152 3.43 6.35 -30.50
C ALA A 152 4.09 5.35 -29.51
N GLY A 153 3.49 5.14 -28.32
CA GLY A 153 4.04 4.28 -27.27
C GLY A 153 5.14 4.92 -26.44
N SER A 154 5.36 6.23 -26.60
CA SER A 154 6.31 7.04 -25.82
C SER A 154 5.66 7.63 -24.58
N ILE A 155 6.48 8.07 -23.62
CA ILE A 155 5.98 8.83 -22.46
C ILE A 155 5.86 10.29 -22.90
N PRO A 156 4.67 10.92 -22.82
CA PRO A 156 4.52 12.34 -23.20
C PRO A 156 5.36 13.24 -22.30
N ASP A 157 5.85 14.35 -22.88
CA ASP A 157 6.55 15.37 -22.11
C ASP A 157 5.62 16.00 -21.06
N GLY A 158 6.14 16.21 -19.87
CA GLY A 158 5.36 16.76 -18.75
C GLY A 158 4.27 15.84 -18.21
N ALA A 159 4.29 14.53 -18.57
CA ALA A 159 3.29 13.57 -18.08
C ALA A 159 3.25 13.51 -16.55
N LYS A 160 2.06 13.66 -15.99
CA LYS A 160 1.77 13.57 -14.57
C LYS A 160 0.56 12.68 -14.35
N LEU A 161 0.53 12.02 -13.21
CA LEU A 161 -0.52 11.09 -12.84
C LEU A 161 -0.97 11.36 -11.40
N TYR A 162 -2.27 11.36 -11.17
CA TYR A 162 -2.84 11.64 -9.86
C TYR A 162 -3.94 10.66 -9.49
N LEU A 163 -4.04 10.34 -8.21
CA LEU A 163 -5.24 9.80 -7.59
C LEU A 163 -6.04 10.96 -7.01
N GLN A 164 -7.31 11.06 -7.38
CA GLN A 164 -8.24 12.03 -6.80
C GLN A 164 -9.37 11.32 -6.09
N TYR A 165 -9.54 11.65 -4.80
CA TYR A 165 -10.61 11.15 -3.94
C TYR A 165 -11.79 12.10 -4.00
N ALA A 166 -12.97 11.57 -4.37
CA ALA A 166 -14.12 12.39 -4.76
C ALA A 166 -14.74 13.19 -3.62
N GLN A 167 -14.85 12.61 -2.43
CA GLN A 167 -15.53 13.22 -1.30
C GLN A 167 -14.62 14.15 -0.50
N SER A 168 -13.42 13.70 -0.19
CA SER A 168 -12.41 14.49 0.55
C SER A 168 -11.71 15.54 -0.32
N ARG A 169 -11.78 15.42 -1.65
CA ARG A 169 -11.01 16.21 -2.63
C ARG A 169 -9.49 16.09 -2.46
N LYS A 170 -9.05 15.05 -1.78
CA LYS A 170 -7.63 14.74 -1.66
C LYS A 170 -7.08 14.38 -3.03
N VAL A 171 -5.91 14.93 -3.36
CA VAL A 171 -5.16 14.61 -4.57
C VAL A 171 -3.79 14.08 -4.15
N GLU A 172 -3.39 12.94 -4.72
CA GLU A 172 -2.09 12.32 -4.51
C GLU A 172 -1.40 12.16 -5.86
N GLU A 173 -0.19 12.68 -5.98
CA GLU A 173 0.63 12.46 -7.17
C GLU A 173 1.17 11.02 -7.17
N VAL A 174 1.15 10.39 -8.34
CA VAL A 174 1.63 9.03 -8.56
C VAL A 174 2.89 9.09 -9.41
N ASP A 175 3.97 8.52 -8.90
CA ASP A 175 5.24 8.47 -9.62
C ASP A 175 5.13 7.62 -10.89
N ILE A 176 5.53 8.18 -12.02
CA ILE A 176 5.66 7.50 -13.30
C ILE A 176 7.14 7.18 -13.52
N ASN A 177 7.46 5.93 -13.85
CA ASN A 177 8.81 5.55 -14.22
C ASN A 177 9.20 6.22 -15.55
N GLY A 178 10.17 7.13 -15.52
CA GLY A 178 10.60 7.89 -16.69
C GLY A 178 11.26 7.07 -17.80
N GLY A 179 11.56 5.79 -17.58
CA GLY A 179 12.14 4.91 -18.60
C GLY A 179 11.13 4.14 -19.43
N ASP A 180 9.98 3.76 -18.85
CA ASP A 180 8.99 2.90 -19.49
C ASP A 180 7.53 3.33 -19.30
N GLY A 181 7.30 4.44 -18.60
CA GLY A 181 5.98 4.99 -18.32
C GLY A 181 5.15 4.21 -17.31
N ARG A 182 5.71 3.17 -16.70
CA ARG A 182 4.98 2.34 -15.72
C ARG A 182 4.77 3.07 -14.42
N PHE A 183 3.66 2.75 -13.78
CA PHE A 183 3.34 3.24 -12.43
C PHE A 183 2.72 2.13 -11.58
N ALA A 184 2.77 2.34 -10.27
CA ALA A 184 1.98 1.59 -9.31
C ALA A 184 1.49 2.56 -8.23
N ALA A 185 0.19 2.52 -7.96
CA ALA A 185 -0.45 3.34 -6.95
C ALA A 185 -1.20 2.46 -5.95
N VAL A 186 -1.26 2.90 -4.71
CA VAL A 186 -2.02 2.27 -3.64
C VAL A 186 -3.27 3.11 -3.37
N VAL A 187 -4.44 2.51 -3.55
CA VAL A 187 -5.73 3.16 -3.29
C VAL A 187 -6.28 2.66 -1.96
N GLN A 188 -6.56 3.58 -1.04
CA GLN A 188 -7.14 3.26 0.27
C GLN A 188 -8.66 3.09 0.14
N LEU A 189 -9.17 1.95 0.62
CA LEU A 189 -10.60 1.59 0.50
C LEU A 189 -11.43 1.94 1.73
N GLY A 190 -10.80 2.38 2.82
CA GLY A 190 -11.47 2.64 4.10
C GLY A 190 -12.28 3.93 4.17
N LEU A 191 -12.33 4.72 3.10
CA LEU A 191 -12.87 6.07 3.12
C LEU A 191 -14.30 6.20 2.55
N GLU A 192 -14.94 5.12 2.10
CA GLU A 192 -16.24 5.16 1.41
C GLU A 192 -16.27 6.25 0.32
N GLU A 193 -15.19 6.38 -0.43
CA GLU A 193 -14.97 7.41 -1.44
C GLU A 193 -14.75 6.80 -2.82
N ASP A 194 -15.28 7.48 -3.84
CA ASP A 194 -14.90 7.18 -5.22
C ASP A 194 -13.48 7.68 -5.49
N VAL A 195 -12.74 6.93 -6.28
CA VAL A 195 -11.35 7.28 -6.62
C VAL A 195 -11.16 7.29 -8.13
N LEU A 196 -10.62 8.41 -8.60
CA LEU A 196 -10.26 8.62 -9.99
C LEU A 196 -8.75 8.55 -10.16
N LEU A 197 -8.31 8.00 -11.28
CA LEU A 197 -6.96 8.13 -11.78
C LEU A 197 -6.99 9.15 -12.90
N ILE A 198 -6.21 10.23 -12.77
CA ILE A 198 -6.17 11.35 -13.71
C ILE A 198 -4.75 11.46 -14.24
N ALA A 199 -4.60 11.47 -15.55
CA ALA A 199 -3.33 11.71 -16.22
C ALA A 199 -3.41 12.99 -17.06
N GLU A 200 -2.36 13.79 -17.03
CA GLU A 200 -2.19 15.00 -17.81
C GLU A 200 -0.79 15.08 -18.41
N ALA A 201 -0.62 15.82 -19.50
CA ALA A 201 0.68 16.10 -20.09
C ALA A 201 0.63 17.41 -20.89
N ASP A 202 1.80 17.96 -21.21
CA ASP A 202 1.92 19.23 -21.95
C ASP A 202 1.30 19.14 -23.35
N GLY A 203 0.30 19.99 -23.60
CA GLY A 203 -0.38 20.06 -24.91
C GLY A 203 -1.29 18.87 -25.23
N ILE A 204 -1.64 18.07 -24.25
CA ILE A 204 -2.50 16.90 -24.33
C ILE A 204 -3.74 17.12 -23.48
N ALA A 205 -4.90 16.60 -23.94
CA ALA A 205 -6.09 16.54 -23.09
C ALA A 205 -5.82 15.61 -21.91
N PHE A 206 -6.37 15.93 -20.73
CA PHE A 206 -6.27 15.00 -19.62
C PHE A 206 -7.16 13.78 -19.86
N GLU A 207 -6.72 12.64 -19.35
CA GLU A 207 -7.49 11.39 -19.31
C GLU A 207 -7.85 11.07 -17.87
N ALA A 208 -9.10 10.65 -17.63
CA ALA A 208 -9.57 10.30 -16.30
C ALA A 208 -10.29 8.95 -16.31
N GLN A 209 -9.89 8.06 -15.42
CA GLN A 209 -10.48 6.73 -15.25
C GLN A 209 -11.01 6.54 -13.84
N VAL A 210 -12.25 6.04 -13.69
CA VAL A 210 -12.79 5.63 -12.39
C VAL A 210 -12.10 4.33 -11.97
N LEU A 211 -11.37 4.37 -10.86
CA LEU A 211 -10.72 3.19 -10.28
C LEU A 211 -11.62 2.46 -9.30
N PHE A 212 -12.36 3.20 -8.52
CA PHE A 212 -13.23 2.69 -7.49
C PHE A 212 -14.48 3.56 -7.38
N ASP A 213 -15.62 2.90 -7.39
CA ASP A 213 -16.94 3.48 -7.18
C ASP A 213 -17.56 2.78 -5.96
N HIS A 214 -17.71 3.52 -4.85
CA HIS A 214 -18.19 2.97 -3.58
C HIS A 214 -19.67 2.54 -3.63
N GLU A 215 -20.47 3.08 -4.57
CA GLU A 215 -21.87 2.70 -4.77
C GLU A 215 -22.01 1.39 -5.59
N SER A 216 -21.00 1.06 -6.41
CA SER A 216 -21.00 -0.20 -7.13
C SER A 216 -20.54 -1.31 -6.17
N ALA A 217 -21.44 -2.26 -5.88
CA ALA A 217 -21.20 -3.39 -4.96
C ALA A 217 -20.09 -4.37 -5.41
N MET A 218 -19.25 -4.00 -6.39
CA MET A 218 -18.10 -4.79 -6.82
C MET A 218 -16.91 -4.43 -5.93
N ALA A 219 -16.61 -5.33 -4.99
CA ALA A 219 -15.34 -5.27 -4.27
C ALA A 219 -14.19 -5.27 -5.29
N PRO A 220 -13.25 -4.31 -5.22
CA PRO A 220 -12.11 -4.30 -6.11
C PRO A 220 -11.31 -5.59 -5.90
N VAL A 221 -10.87 -6.21 -6.99
CA VAL A 221 -9.83 -7.26 -6.93
C VAL A 221 -8.58 -6.65 -6.31
N ASN A 222 -7.81 -7.44 -5.59
CA ASN A 222 -6.58 -7.02 -4.89
C ASN A 222 -5.59 -6.20 -5.74
N SER A 223 -5.71 -6.25 -7.05
CA SER A 223 -4.96 -5.41 -7.99
C SER A 223 -5.72 -5.21 -9.29
N GLN A 224 -5.63 -4.00 -9.85
CA GLN A 224 -6.19 -3.62 -11.14
C GLN A 224 -5.06 -3.13 -12.06
N TYR A 225 -5.19 -3.42 -13.35
CA TYR A 225 -4.31 -2.86 -14.37
C TYR A 225 -5.05 -1.73 -15.11
N ALA A 226 -4.46 -0.54 -15.12
CA ALA A 226 -4.96 0.62 -15.84
C ALA A 226 -3.94 1.02 -16.92
N SER A 227 -4.33 0.99 -18.19
CA SER A 227 -3.53 1.54 -19.28
C SER A 227 -4.12 2.89 -19.65
N ILE A 228 -3.29 3.92 -19.61
CA ILE A 228 -3.69 5.28 -19.95
C ILE A 228 -2.97 5.65 -21.24
N GLU A 229 -3.77 5.97 -22.26
CA GLU A 229 -3.29 6.44 -23.56
C GLU A 229 -3.68 7.91 -23.70
N LEU A 230 -2.68 8.81 -23.70
CA LEU A 230 -2.89 10.24 -23.79
C LEU A 230 -2.87 10.68 -25.25
N GLU A 231 -3.97 11.25 -25.72
CA GLU A 231 -4.12 11.75 -27.09
C GLU A 231 -3.83 13.26 -27.16
N PRO A 232 -3.15 13.74 -28.23
CA PRO A 232 -2.91 15.15 -28.43
C PRO A 232 -4.21 15.93 -28.58
N ALA A 233 -4.32 17.06 -27.84
CA ALA A 233 -5.43 17.99 -27.99
C ALA A 233 -5.42 18.62 -29.37
N LYS A 234 -6.40 18.31 -30.24
CA LYS A 234 -6.53 18.92 -31.57
C LYS A 234 -7.56 20.04 -31.52
N ASN A 235 -7.16 21.25 -31.93
CA ASN A 235 -8.05 22.39 -31.99
C ASN A 235 -9.27 22.11 -32.87
N GLY A 236 -10.49 22.16 -32.27
CA GLY A 236 -11.76 22.00 -32.96
C GLY A 236 -12.30 20.57 -33.04
N GLU A 237 -11.64 19.58 -32.44
CA GLU A 237 -12.19 18.24 -32.24
C GLU A 237 -13.00 18.18 -30.94
N ALA A 238 -14.06 17.40 -30.96
CA ALA A 238 -14.85 17.10 -29.76
C ALA A 238 -14.15 16.00 -28.97
N PHE A 239 -13.96 16.20 -27.67
CA PHE A 239 -13.48 15.16 -26.78
C PHE A 239 -14.63 14.27 -26.35
N GLU A 240 -14.42 12.97 -26.37
CA GLU A 240 -15.33 12.01 -25.78
C GLU A 240 -14.97 11.87 -24.28
N ILE A 241 -15.85 12.35 -23.42
CA ILE A 241 -15.72 12.09 -21.99
C ILE A 241 -16.34 10.72 -21.74
N GLY A 242 -15.51 9.72 -21.57
CA GLY A 242 -15.95 8.37 -21.22
C GLY A 242 -16.57 8.34 -19.82
N ASP A 243 -17.38 7.32 -19.56
CA ASP A 243 -17.88 6.94 -18.22
C ASP A 243 -18.67 7.98 -17.44
N ILE A 244 -19.39 8.92 -18.13
CA ILE A 244 -20.36 9.78 -17.44
C ILE A 244 -21.52 8.93 -16.93
N GLN A 245 -21.59 8.76 -15.62
CA GLN A 245 -22.60 7.97 -14.94
C GLN A 245 -23.63 8.84 -14.22
N PHE A 246 -24.86 8.33 -14.15
CA PHE A 246 -25.95 8.95 -13.42
C PHE A 246 -26.23 8.16 -12.14
N GLN A 247 -26.71 8.87 -11.10
CA GLN A 247 -27.18 8.19 -9.89
C GLN A 247 -28.30 7.20 -10.23
N THR A 248 -28.31 6.06 -9.57
CA THR A 248 -29.30 4.99 -9.80
C THR A 248 -30.73 5.56 -9.76
N ASN A 249 -31.52 5.29 -10.82
CA ASN A 249 -32.88 5.79 -11.00
C ASN A 249 -33.03 7.33 -10.95
N SER A 250 -32.01 8.06 -11.37
CA SER A 250 -32.00 9.54 -11.34
C SER A 250 -31.48 10.10 -12.66
N SER A 251 -31.87 11.34 -12.98
CA SER A 251 -31.24 12.13 -14.05
C SER A 251 -30.08 13.00 -13.58
N LYS A 252 -29.67 12.87 -12.30
CA LYS A 252 -28.53 13.59 -11.75
C LYS A 252 -27.26 12.81 -12.06
N ILE A 253 -26.27 13.52 -12.58
CA ILE A 253 -24.91 12.98 -12.77
C ILE A 253 -24.35 12.59 -11.40
N ASN A 254 -23.69 11.43 -11.32
CA ASN A 254 -23.06 11.03 -10.09
C ASN A 254 -21.88 11.96 -9.76
N ARG A 255 -21.38 11.89 -8.52
CA ARG A 255 -20.37 12.81 -8.02
C ARG A 255 -19.03 12.65 -8.74
N THR A 256 -18.68 11.43 -9.07
CA THR A 256 -17.44 11.08 -9.78
C THR A 256 -17.42 11.70 -11.18
N SER A 257 -18.52 11.54 -11.94
CA SER A 257 -18.67 12.16 -13.26
C SER A 257 -18.73 13.68 -13.19
N LEU A 258 -19.31 14.24 -12.12
CA LEU A 258 -19.29 15.68 -11.90
C LEU A 258 -17.87 16.22 -11.70
N LEU A 259 -17.04 15.51 -10.94
CA LEU A 259 -15.62 15.86 -10.76
C LEU A 259 -14.83 15.80 -12.07
N MET A 260 -15.06 14.78 -12.89
CA MET A 260 -14.48 14.71 -14.24
C MET A 260 -14.86 15.96 -15.05
N LEU A 261 -16.12 16.38 -15.00
CA LEU A 261 -16.59 17.58 -15.71
C LEU A 261 -16.01 18.88 -15.13
N GLU A 262 -15.81 18.97 -13.82
CA GLU A 262 -15.18 20.13 -13.16
C GLU A 262 -13.73 20.35 -13.62
N GLN A 263 -12.99 19.29 -13.95
CA GLN A 263 -11.62 19.37 -14.47
C GLN A 263 -11.57 20.05 -15.86
N PHE A 264 -12.63 19.93 -16.68
CA PHE A 264 -12.68 20.63 -17.98
C PHE A 264 -12.96 22.13 -17.87
N SER A 265 -13.33 22.61 -16.70
CA SER A 265 -13.70 24.03 -16.49
C SER A 265 -12.57 24.87 -15.85
N ALA A 266 -11.47 24.23 -15.47
CA ALA A 266 -10.31 24.86 -14.84
C ALA A 266 -9.22 25.15 -15.87
#